data_2935b71fcb07edc81350f2fc46b3121a
#
_entry.id   2935b71fcb07edc81350f2fc46b3121a
#
_cell.length_a   1.000
_cell.length_b   1.000
_cell.length_c   1.000
_cell.angle_alpha   90.00
_cell.angle_beta   90.00
_cell.angle_gamma   90.00
#
_symmetry.space_group_name_H-M   'P 1'
#
loop_
_entity.id
_entity.type
_entity.pdbx_description
1 polymer ?
#
loop_
_entity_poly.entity_id
_entity_poly.type
_entity_poly.pdbx_seq_one_letter_code
_entity_poly.pdbx_strand_id
1 'polypeptide(L)'
;MKKIIMIATMLVAALTVSAQDDDFKNEIGAYYGFGSASNIVSTFSKAFTFSSENQTGFWGPIGIEYYHHVTPVVAIGAMASIAGCKYKDNGKEDGSSKYYTIMPAVKFNYLRRNHFGLYSGLAAGVMFFNSSFKDKTDNSVNFMFQLTGIGAEFGGQQFRGFAEFGFGERGILCAGLRYKF
;
A
#
# COMPACT_ATOMS: atom_id res chain seq x y z
N MET A 1 9.32 -23.55 -18.01
CA MET A 1 8.77 -22.86 -19.19
C MET A 1 7.26 -23.00 -19.33
N LYS A 2 6.65 -24.20 -19.33
CA LYS A 2 5.17 -24.37 -19.44
C LYS A 2 4.35 -23.59 -18.39
N LYS A 3 4.80 -23.54 -17.12
CA LYS A 3 4.11 -22.81 -16.03
C LYS A 3 4.14 -21.28 -16.24
N ILE A 4 5.21 -20.74 -16.79
CA ILE A 4 5.34 -19.30 -17.07
C ILE A 4 4.43 -18.91 -18.25
N ILE A 5 4.34 -19.76 -19.28
CA ILE A 5 3.45 -19.56 -20.41
C ILE A 5 1.99 -19.60 -19.94
N MET A 6 1.62 -20.53 -19.03
CA MET A 6 0.28 -20.65 -18.49
C MET A 6 -0.12 -19.43 -17.64
N ILE A 7 0.81 -18.88 -16.86
CA ILE A 7 0.60 -17.64 -16.10
C ILE A 7 0.46 -16.45 -17.05
N ALA A 8 1.30 -16.35 -18.08
CA ALA A 8 1.21 -15.30 -19.10
C ALA A 8 -0.09 -15.39 -19.89
N THR A 9 -0.56 -16.60 -20.23
CA THR A 9 -1.83 -16.80 -20.94
C THR A 9 -3.04 -16.45 -20.07
N MET A 10 -2.99 -16.79 -18.75
CA MET A 10 -4.01 -16.34 -17.79
C MET A 10 -4.01 -14.81 -17.63
N LEU A 11 -2.84 -14.18 -17.62
CA LEU A 11 -2.73 -12.72 -17.55
C LEU A 11 -3.33 -12.05 -18.80
N VAL A 12 -3.05 -12.60 -19.98
CA VAL A 12 -3.59 -12.10 -21.26
C VAL A 12 -5.11 -12.37 -21.35
N ALA A 13 -5.58 -13.53 -20.90
CA ALA A 13 -7.01 -13.82 -20.84
C ALA A 13 -7.77 -12.91 -19.85
N ALA A 14 -7.14 -12.52 -18.75
CA ALA A 14 -7.70 -11.54 -17.82
C ALA A 14 -7.83 -10.13 -18.43
N LEU A 15 -6.97 -9.77 -19.40
CA LEU A 15 -7.03 -8.49 -20.11
C LEU A 15 -8.19 -8.41 -21.11
N THR A 16 -8.78 -9.54 -21.51
CA THR A 16 -9.93 -9.60 -22.42
C THR A 16 -11.29 -9.62 -21.71
N VAL A 17 -11.30 -9.70 -20.38
CA VAL A 17 -12.54 -9.54 -19.60
C VAL A 17 -12.99 -8.10 -19.75
N SER A 18 -14.11 -7.89 -20.46
CA SER A 18 -14.72 -6.58 -20.70
C SER A 18 -14.96 -5.86 -19.37
N ALA A 19 -14.07 -4.93 -19.03
CA ALA A 19 -14.37 -3.94 -18.03
C ALA A 19 -15.53 -3.11 -18.58
N GLN A 20 -16.68 -3.22 -17.94
CA GLN A 20 -17.84 -2.42 -18.28
C GLN A 20 -17.45 -0.95 -18.05
N ASP A 21 -17.68 -0.10 -19.03
CA ASP A 21 -17.27 1.31 -19.03
C ASP A 21 -17.90 2.02 -17.82
N ASP A 22 -17.07 2.26 -16.81
CA ASP A 22 -17.39 3.20 -15.75
C ASP A 22 -17.04 4.58 -16.33
N ASP A 23 -17.98 5.50 -16.43
CA ASP A 23 -17.79 6.86 -16.95
C ASP A 23 -16.73 7.67 -16.16
N PHE A 24 -16.34 7.20 -14.99
CA PHE A 24 -15.38 7.86 -14.12
C PHE A 24 -13.93 7.54 -14.50
N LYS A 25 -13.19 8.61 -14.83
CA LYS A 25 -11.77 8.50 -15.22
C LYS A 25 -10.80 8.70 -14.05
N ASN A 26 -11.26 9.29 -12.97
CA ASN A 26 -10.41 9.63 -11.84
C ASN A 26 -10.93 8.96 -10.57
N GLU A 27 -10.01 8.60 -9.68
CA GLU A 27 -10.36 8.13 -8.35
C GLU A 27 -9.35 8.66 -7.33
N ILE A 28 -9.86 9.04 -6.17
CA ILE A 28 -9.09 9.40 -5.00
C ILE A 28 -9.51 8.50 -3.84
N GLY A 29 -8.54 8.04 -3.07
CA GLY A 29 -8.81 7.17 -1.93
C GLY A 29 -8.01 7.54 -0.70
N ALA A 30 -8.49 7.06 0.44
CA ALA A 30 -7.77 7.07 1.70
C ALA A 30 -7.76 5.65 2.27
N TYR A 31 -6.65 5.25 2.89
CA TYR A 31 -6.46 3.89 3.34
C TYR A 31 -5.72 3.79 4.67
N TYR A 32 -5.91 2.64 5.31
CA TYR A 32 -5.12 2.17 6.44
C TYR A 32 -4.55 0.79 6.12
N GLY A 33 -3.24 0.63 6.34
CA GLY A 33 -2.55 -0.63 6.10
C GLY A 33 -2.18 -1.35 7.39
N PHE A 34 -2.05 -2.68 7.29
CA PHE A 34 -1.68 -3.55 8.40
C PHE A 34 -0.50 -4.45 8.00
N GLY A 35 0.49 -4.58 8.87
CA GLY A 35 1.66 -5.41 8.62
C GLY A 35 2.54 -4.88 7.49
N SER A 36 2.87 -3.59 7.50
CA SER A 36 3.73 -2.98 6.48
C SER A 36 5.16 -3.55 6.50
N ALA A 37 5.85 -3.45 5.36
CA ALA A 37 7.22 -3.93 5.22
C ALA A 37 8.17 -3.25 6.21
N SER A 38 7.99 -1.96 6.49
CA SER A 38 8.72 -1.22 7.52
C SER A 38 8.52 -1.83 8.92
N ASN A 39 7.32 -2.33 9.22
CA ASN A 39 7.01 -3.01 10.47
C ASN A 39 7.62 -4.42 10.50
N ILE A 40 7.51 -5.18 9.42
CA ILE A 40 8.08 -6.53 9.31
C ILE A 40 9.61 -6.49 9.37
N VAL A 41 10.25 -5.57 8.64
CA VAL A 41 11.71 -5.43 8.63
C VAL A 41 12.23 -5.04 10.02
N SER A 42 11.56 -4.12 10.73
CA SER A 42 11.94 -3.75 12.08
C SER A 42 11.79 -4.92 13.07
N THR A 43 10.74 -5.71 12.94
CA THR A 43 10.49 -6.91 13.77
C THR A 43 11.49 -8.03 13.44
N PHE A 44 11.78 -8.25 12.17
CA PHE A 44 12.73 -9.27 11.72
C PHE A 44 14.19 -8.92 12.11
N SER A 45 14.58 -7.66 11.93
CA SER A 45 15.89 -7.15 12.34
C SER A 45 16.15 -7.35 13.83
N LYS A 46 15.13 -7.17 14.66
CA LYS A 46 15.19 -7.41 16.12
C LYS A 46 15.30 -8.87 16.48
N ALA A 47 14.58 -9.75 15.80
CA ALA A 47 14.68 -11.19 16.01
C ALA A 47 16.10 -11.71 15.75
N PHE A 48 16.82 -11.10 14.80
CA PHE A 48 18.21 -11.47 14.49
C PHE A 48 19.25 -10.83 15.41
N THR A 49 18.98 -9.64 15.96
CA THR A 49 19.97 -8.91 16.81
C THR A 49 19.80 -9.16 18.30
N PHE A 50 18.82 -9.97 18.74
CA PHE A 50 18.49 -10.20 20.15
C PHE A 50 18.36 -8.91 20.98
N SER A 51 18.04 -7.80 20.36
CA SER A 51 17.89 -6.51 21.05
C SER A 51 16.53 -6.45 21.73
N SER A 52 16.54 -6.38 23.04
CA SER A 52 15.36 -6.28 23.91
C SER A 52 14.75 -4.88 23.96
N GLU A 53 14.80 -4.09 22.90
CA GLU A 53 14.11 -2.81 22.89
C GLU A 53 12.61 -3.03 22.67
N ASN A 54 11.82 -2.73 23.69
CA ASN A 54 10.38 -2.83 23.67
C ASN A 54 9.77 -1.74 22.77
N GLN A 55 9.50 -2.05 21.50
CA GLN A 55 8.63 -1.20 20.67
C GLN A 55 7.22 -1.29 21.20
N THR A 56 6.70 -0.18 21.66
CA THR A 56 5.33 -0.09 22.14
C THR A 56 4.56 0.87 21.23
N GLY A 57 3.74 0.31 20.33
CA GLY A 57 2.81 1.08 19.55
C GLY A 57 3.32 1.52 18.16
N PHE A 58 3.24 0.61 17.18
CA PHE A 58 3.27 0.94 15.77
C PHE A 58 1.86 1.34 15.30
N TRP A 59 1.77 2.41 14.52
CA TRP A 59 0.53 2.86 13.90
C TRP A 59 0.75 3.17 12.42
N GLY A 60 -0.29 2.93 11.62
CA GLY A 60 -0.25 3.11 10.17
C GLY A 60 0.29 1.90 9.41
N PRO A 61 0.58 2.05 8.12
CA PRO A 61 0.51 3.30 7.35
C PRO A 61 -0.92 3.81 7.13
N ILE A 62 -1.07 5.11 7.26
CA ILE A 62 -2.27 5.83 6.82
C ILE A 62 -1.87 6.59 5.57
N GLY A 63 -2.65 6.49 4.51
CA GLY A 63 -2.29 7.13 3.26
C GLY A 63 -3.47 7.58 2.42
N ILE A 64 -3.10 8.31 1.39
CA ILE A 64 -3.99 8.74 0.31
C ILE A 64 -3.45 8.21 -1.01
N GLU A 65 -4.34 8.03 -1.96
CA GLU A 65 -4.00 7.60 -3.31
C GLU A 65 -4.83 8.36 -4.34
N TYR A 66 -4.28 8.52 -5.52
CA TYR A 66 -4.97 9.04 -6.67
C TYR A 66 -4.62 8.19 -7.87
N TYR A 67 -5.62 7.85 -8.70
CA TYR A 67 -5.45 7.16 -9.96
C TYR A 67 -6.26 7.82 -11.07
N HIS A 68 -5.67 7.86 -12.25
CA HIS A 68 -6.30 8.23 -13.50
C HIS A 68 -6.38 7.00 -14.41
N HIS A 69 -7.59 6.66 -14.87
CA HIS A 69 -7.83 5.54 -15.76
C HIS A 69 -7.46 5.93 -17.21
N VAL A 70 -6.33 5.42 -17.66
CA VAL A 70 -5.86 5.61 -19.05
C VAL A 70 -6.64 4.71 -19.99
N THR A 71 -7.01 3.53 -19.51
CA THR A 71 -7.88 2.57 -20.20
C THR A 71 -8.84 1.96 -19.18
N PRO A 72 -9.90 1.25 -19.61
CA PRO A 72 -10.77 0.53 -18.67
C PRO A 72 -10.01 -0.46 -17.76
N VAL A 73 -8.89 -0.98 -18.23
CA VAL A 73 -8.07 -1.97 -17.50
C VAL A 73 -6.94 -1.31 -16.71
N VAL A 74 -6.32 -0.25 -17.23
CA VAL A 74 -5.11 0.33 -16.66
C VAL A 74 -5.37 1.71 -16.11
N ALA A 75 -5.01 1.92 -14.86
CA ALA A 75 -4.94 3.24 -14.24
C ALA A 75 -3.51 3.53 -13.74
N ILE A 76 -3.09 4.76 -13.91
CA ILE A 76 -1.81 5.27 -13.41
C ILE A 76 -2.07 6.31 -12.32
N GLY A 77 -1.21 6.39 -11.35
CA GLY A 77 -1.43 7.30 -10.25
C GLY A 77 -0.24 7.44 -9.31
N ALA A 78 -0.53 7.90 -8.12
CA ALA A 78 0.44 8.02 -7.05
C ALA A 78 -0.23 7.77 -5.70
N MET A 79 0.58 7.36 -4.74
CA MET A 79 0.16 7.21 -3.35
C MET A 79 1.18 7.88 -2.42
N ALA A 80 0.67 8.39 -1.32
CA ALA A 80 1.47 8.93 -0.24
C ALA A 80 0.97 8.37 1.09
N SER A 81 1.89 8.05 2.01
CA SER A 81 1.56 7.49 3.32
C SER A 81 2.43 8.06 4.42
N ILE A 82 1.91 7.96 5.62
CA ILE A 82 2.60 8.24 6.87
C ILE A 82 2.41 7.07 7.83
N ALA A 83 3.48 6.66 8.45
CA ALA A 83 3.48 5.66 9.52
C ALA A 83 4.39 6.12 10.65
N GLY A 84 4.25 5.53 11.82
CA GLY A 84 5.13 5.85 12.93
C GLY A 84 5.18 4.76 13.99
N CYS A 85 6.25 4.79 14.77
CA CYS A 85 6.37 3.97 15.97
C CYS A 85 6.89 4.81 17.14
N LYS A 86 6.49 4.39 18.34
CA LYS A 86 6.98 4.95 19.60
C LYS A 86 7.83 3.92 20.33
N TYR A 87 8.93 4.37 20.88
CA TYR A 87 9.81 3.57 21.72
C TYR A 87 9.58 3.94 23.18
N LYS A 88 9.42 2.94 24.04
CA LYS A 88 9.37 3.12 25.49
C LYS A 88 10.52 2.35 26.13
N ASP A 89 11.33 3.05 26.92
CA ASP A 89 12.29 2.44 27.81
C ASP A 89 11.82 2.70 29.25
N ASN A 90 11.72 1.62 30.06
CA ASN A 90 11.27 1.67 31.47
C ASN A 90 9.98 2.49 31.73
N GLY A 91 9.01 2.46 30.78
CA GLY A 91 7.73 3.14 30.92
C GLY A 91 7.74 4.64 30.56
N LYS A 92 8.87 5.21 30.17
CA LYS A 92 8.98 6.58 29.62
C LYS A 92 9.09 6.56 28.10
N GLU A 93 8.45 7.52 27.43
CA GLU A 93 8.62 7.72 25.97
C GLU A 93 10.02 8.27 25.71
N ASP A 94 10.91 7.44 25.11
CA ASP A 94 12.33 7.76 24.94
C ASP A 94 12.67 8.10 23.47
N GLY A 95 11.72 7.94 22.54
CA GLY A 95 11.91 8.27 21.13
C GLY A 95 10.68 8.00 20.26
N SER A 96 10.67 8.63 19.11
CA SER A 96 9.65 8.38 18.06
C SER A 96 10.30 8.35 16.69
N SER A 97 9.82 7.44 15.85
CA SER A 97 10.19 7.40 14.43
C SER A 97 8.97 7.62 13.56
N LYS A 98 9.15 8.41 12.51
CA LYS A 98 8.14 8.72 11.50
C LYS A 98 8.64 8.33 10.12
N TYR A 99 7.74 7.78 9.32
CA TYR A 99 7.98 7.33 7.95
C TYR A 99 7.02 8.07 7.04
N TYR A 100 7.55 8.71 6.00
CA TYR A 100 6.77 9.38 4.96
C TYR A 100 7.13 8.72 3.64
N THR A 101 6.15 8.21 2.94
CA THR A 101 6.39 7.49 1.68
C THR A 101 5.62 8.15 0.56
N ILE A 102 6.25 8.25 -0.62
CA ILE A 102 5.61 8.67 -1.85
C ILE A 102 6.01 7.73 -2.98
N MET A 103 5.02 7.24 -3.72
CA MET A 103 5.22 6.24 -4.77
C MET A 103 4.31 6.50 -5.96
N PRO A 104 4.82 6.65 -7.19
CA PRO A 104 4.05 6.40 -8.39
C PRO A 104 3.51 4.96 -8.40
N ALA A 105 2.33 4.79 -8.97
CA ALA A 105 1.58 3.55 -8.92
C ALA A 105 0.87 3.23 -10.23
N VAL A 106 0.71 1.94 -10.50
CA VAL A 106 -0.10 1.43 -11.60
C VAL A 106 -1.09 0.42 -11.04
N LYS A 107 -2.35 0.53 -11.45
CA LYS A 107 -3.44 -0.37 -11.06
C LYS A 107 -4.00 -1.06 -12.29
N PHE A 108 -4.19 -2.38 -12.21
CA PHE A 108 -4.74 -3.23 -13.25
C PHE A 108 -6.10 -3.75 -12.82
N ASN A 109 -7.17 -3.28 -13.46
CA ASN A 109 -8.54 -3.66 -13.14
C ASN A 109 -8.94 -4.86 -13.99
N TYR A 110 -9.22 -5.99 -13.36
CA TYR A 110 -9.69 -7.21 -14.03
C TYR A 110 -11.21 -7.23 -14.17
N LEU A 111 -11.90 -6.63 -13.19
CA LEU A 111 -13.34 -6.54 -13.18
C LEU A 111 -13.74 -5.15 -12.68
N ARG A 112 -14.54 -4.45 -13.49
CA ARG A 112 -15.17 -3.17 -13.13
C ARG A 112 -16.67 -3.29 -13.34
N ARG A 113 -17.41 -3.35 -12.26
CA ARG A 113 -18.88 -3.35 -12.27
C ARG A 113 -19.40 -2.25 -11.35
N ASN A 114 -20.67 -1.90 -11.51
CA ASN A 114 -21.29 -0.78 -10.78
C ASN A 114 -21.15 -0.88 -9.25
N HIS A 115 -21.11 -2.08 -8.69
CA HIS A 115 -21.06 -2.29 -7.23
C HIS A 115 -19.85 -3.10 -6.75
N PHE A 116 -19.07 -3.67 -7.68
CA PHE A 116 -17.96 -4.54 -7.35
C PHE A 116 -16.84 -4.41 -8.38
N GLY A 117 -15.60 -4.46 -7.93
CA GLY A 117 -14.41 -4.47 -8.76
C GLY A 117 -13.32 -5.38 -8.21
N LEU A 118 -12.48 -5.92 -9.10
CA LEU A 118 -11.27 -6.65 -8.77
C LEU A 118 -10.09 -6.07 -9.52
N TYR A 119 -8.96 -5.94 -8.84
CA TYR A 119 -7.75 -5.36 -9.40
C TYR A 119 -6.49 -5.92 -8.74
N SER A 120 -5.35 -5.64 -9.35
CA SER A 120 -4.03 -5.72 -8.74
C SER A 120 -3.28 -4.41 -8.95
N GLY A 121 -2.12 -4.26 -8.32
CA GLY A 121 -1.36 -3.02 -8.43
C GLY A 121 0.10 -3.17 -8.09
N LEU A 122 0.87 -2.23 -8.62
CA LEU A 122 2.29 -2.07 -8.33
C LEU A 122 2.57 -0.60 -8.05
N ALA A 123 3.40 -0.35 -7.05
CA ALA A 123 3.96 0.97 -6.81
C ALA A 123 5.42 0.84 -6.38
N ALA A 124 6.22 1.84 -6.70
CA ALA A 124 7.61 1.92 -6.28
C ALA A 124 8.00 3.39 -6.13
N GLY A 125 8.81 3.69 -5.11
CA GLY A 125 9.21 5.07 -4.85
C GLY A 125 10.14 5.20 -3.67
N VAL A 126 10.00 6.26 -2.89
CA VAL A 126 10.92 6.60 -1.81
C VAL A 126 10.19 6.78 -0.49
N MET A 127 10.86 6.35 0.56
CA MET A 127 10.46 6.52 1.94
C MET A 127 11.49 7.38 2.66
N PHE A 128 11.02 8.45 3.26
CA PHE A 128 11.80 9.34 4.14
C PHE A 128 11.60 8.88 5.58
N PHE A 129 12.69 8.53 6.22
CA PHE A 129 12.73 8.10 7.61
C PHE A 129 13.28 9.20 8.48
N ASN A 130 12.55 9.58 9.51
CA ASN A 130 12.96 10.53 10.54
C ASN A 130 12.87 9.84 11.90
N SER A 131 14.01 9.71 12.58
CA SER A 131 14.09 9.20 13.94
C SER A 131 14.67 10.26 14.88
N SER A 132 13.98 10.48 15.98
CA SER A 132 14.49 11.31 17.09
C SER A 132 14.66 10.43 18.31
N PHE A 133 15.90 10.27 18.76
CA PHE A 133 16.26 9.51 19.93
C PHE A 133 17.35 10.27 20.72
N LYS A 134 17.09 10.66 21.97
CA LYS A 134 18.06 11.29 22.91
C LYS A 134 18.96 12.33 22.23
N ASP A 135 18.38 13.42 21.71
CA ASP A 135 19.07 14.55 21.04
C ASP A 135 19.85 14.22 19.74
N LYS A 136 19.68 13.00 19.21
CA LYS A 136 20.18 12.63 17.87
C LYS A 136 19.02 12.50 16.91
N THR A 137 19.05 13.28 15.82
CA THR A 137 18.14 13.16 14.68
C THR A 137 18.86 12.44 13.57
N ASP A 138 18.34 11.31 13.15
CA ASP A 138 18.82 10.54 12.00
C ASP A 138 17.78 10.57 10.88
N ASN A 139 18.24 10.95 9.69
CA ASN A 139 17.41 11.06 8.50
C ASN A 139 17.97 10.14 7.43
N SER A 140 17.13 9.28 6.87
CA SER A 140 17.51 8.45 5.74
C SER A 140 16.42 8.40 4.68
N VAL A 141 16.84 8.17 3.45
CA VAL A 141 15.96 7.97 2.29
C VAL A 141 16.16 6.54 1.81
N ASN A 142 15.08 5.79 1.73
CA ASN A 142 15.11 4.39 1.35
C ASN A 142 14.16 4.13 0.17
N PHE A 143 14.53 3.16 -0.68
CA PHE A 143 13.62 2.67 -1.68
C PHE A 143 12.47 1.90 -1.03
N MET A 144 11.25 2.11 -1.51
CA MET A 144 10.07 1.41 -1.05
C MET A 144 9.21 0.98 -2.24
N PHE A 145 8.48 -0.11 -2.06
CA PHE A 145 7.56 -0.62 -3.06
C PHE A 145 6.28 -1.16 -2.42
N GLN A 146 5.26 -1.33 -3.25
CA GLN A 146 4.03 -2.03 -2.92
C GLN A 146 3.63 -2.93 -4.06
N LEU A 147 3.38 -4.20 -3.75
CA LEU A 147 2.76 -5.17 -4.63
C LEU A 147 1.38 -5.50 -4.06
N THR A 148 0.33 -5.11 -4.75
CA THR A 148 -1.05 -5.54 -4.46
C THR A 148 -1.36 -6.74 -5.34
N GLY A 149 -1.38 -7.94 -4.74
CA GLY A 149 -1.66 -9.19 -5.45
C GLY A 149 -3.13 -9.27 -5.86
N ILE A 150 -4.03 -8.95 -4.93
CA ILE A 150 -5.47 -8.86 -5.20
C ILE A 150 -6.08 -7.73 -4.36
N GLY A 151 -6.88 -6.89 -5.01
CA GLY A 151 -7.72 -5.88 -4.41
C GLY A 151 -9.17 -6.08 -4.83
N ALA A 152 -10.09 -5.88 -3.91
CA ALA A 152 -11.52 -5.90 -4.15
C ALA A 152 -12.13 -4.54 -3.78
N GLU A 153 -12.98 -4.02 -4.64
CA GLU A 153 -13.79 -2.82 -4.42
C GLU A 153 -15.26 -3.20 -4.32
N PHE A 154 -15.99 -2.56 -3.42
CA PHE A 154 -17.42 -2.78 -3.23
C PHE A 154 -18.11 -1.48 -2.78
N GLY A 155 -19.34 -1.28 -3.23
CA GLY A 155 -20.13 -0.09 -2.88
C GLY A 155 -20.94 0.47 -4.02
N GLY A 156 -21.11 1.78 -4.02
CA GLY A 156 -21.80 2.51 -5.08
C GLY A 156 -20.95 2.73 -6.34
N GLN A 157 -21.50 3.45 -7.29
CA GLN A 157 -20.75 3.81 -8.51
C GLN A 157 -19.57 4.74 -8.19
N GLN A 158 -19.82 5.80 -7.41
CA GLN A 158 -18.83 6.81 -7.05
C GLN A 158 -18.08 6.47 -5.77
N PHE A 159 -18.79 6.05 -4.73
CA PHE A 159 -18.18 5.81 -3.41
C PHE A 159 -18.06 4.32 -3.14
N ARG A 160 -16.83 3.88 -2.92
CA ARG A 160 -16.49 2.46 -2.74
C ARG A 160 -15.59 2.25 -1.53
N GLY A 161 -15.89 1.20 -0.77
CA GLY A 161 -14.93 0.57 0.11
C GLY A 161 -14.00 -0.32 -0.69
N PHE A 162 -12.76 -0.48 -0.24
CA PHE A 162 -11.85 -1.45 -0.82
C PHE A 162 -11.03 -2.17 0.24
N ALA A 163 -10.60 -3.37 -0.10
CA ALA A 163 -9.65 -4.16 0.66
C ALA A 163 -8.62 -4.76 -0.29
N GLU A 164 -7.36 -4.77 0.15
CA GLU A 164 -6.22 -5.27 -0.62
C GLU A 164 -5.46 -6.32 0.19
N PHE A 165 -4.99 -7.35 -0.51
CA PHE A 165 -3.99 -8.28 -0.01
C PHE A 165 -2.73 -8.12 -0.85
N GLY A 166 -1.59 -7.88 -0.19
CA GLY A 166 -0.37 -7.56 -0.89
C GLY A 166 0.87 -7.66 -0.02
N PHE A 167 1.93 -7.00 -0.47
CA PHE A 167 3.19 -6.93 0.27
C PHE A 167 3.90 -5.61 -0.06
N GLY A 168 4.40 -4.94 0.97
CA GLY A 168 5.15 -3.69 0.82
C GLY A 168 4.74 -2.64 1.85
N GLU A 169 4.67 -1.38 1.42
CA GLU A 169 4.41 -0.23 2.30
C GLU A 169 3.01 -0.26 2.92
N ARG A 170 1.97 -0.62 2.16
CA ARG A 170 0.60 -0.75 2.70
C ARG A 170 0.43 -1.93 3.63
N GLY A 171 1.41 -2.84 3.66
CA GLY A 171 1.37 -4.05 4.43
C GLY A 171 0.80 -5.26 3.70
N ILE A 172 0.50 -6.29 4.48
CA ILE A 172 -0.11 -7.52 3.98
C ILE A 172 -1.59 -7.31 3.69
N LEU A 173 -2.26 -6.55 4.56
CA LEU A 173 -3.67 -6.18 4.41
C LEU A 173 -3.80 -4.67 4.42
N CYS A 174 -4.63 -4.15 3.54
CA CYS A 174 -4.97 -2.75 3.47
C CYS A 174 -6.47 -2.61 3.24
N ALA A 175 -7.09 -1.63 3.88
CA ALA A 175 -8.49 -1.30 3.65
C ALA A 175 -8.67 0.21 3.59
N GLY A 176 -9.67 0.65 2.84
CA GLY A 176 -9.91 2.07 2.67
C GLY A 176 -11.21 2.41 1.97
N LEU A 177 -11.34 3.68 1.68
CA LEU A 177 -12.46 4.25 0.95
C LEU A 177 -11.94 4.96 -0.29
N ARG A 178 -12.68 4.89 -1.37
CA ARG A 178 -12.35 5.47 -2.67
C ARG A 178 -13.54 6.21 -3.25
N TYR A 179 -13.29 7.38 -3.82
CA TYR A 179 -14.27 8.17 -4.53
C TYR A 179 -13.86 8.29 -5.99
N LYS A 180 -14.78 7.99 -6.91
CA LYS A 180 -14.61 8.03 -8.36
C LYS A 180 -15.35 9.23 -8.96
N PHE A 181 -14.71 9.96 -9.89
CA PHE A 181 -15.25 11.16 -10.52
C PHE A 181 -14.70 11.39 -11.94
#